data_4ac6176d1e548a50ced8a4ee8e6b9beb
#
_entry.id   4ac6176d1e548a50ced8a4ee8e6b9beb
#
_cell.length_a   1.000
_cell.length_b   1.000
_cell.length_c   1.000
_cell.angle_alpha   90.00
_cell.angle_beta   90.00
_cell.angle_gamma   90.00
#
_symmetry.space_group_name_H-M   'P 1'
#
loop_
_entity.id
_entity.type
_entity.pdbx_description
1 polymer ?
#
loop_
_entity_poly.entity_id
_entity_poly.type
_entity_poly.pdbx_seq_one_letter_code
_entity_poly.pdbx_strand_id
1 'polypeptide(L)'
;MADADLDVVIRQLAKQQYKSLMAAAKGRRDRYAGLAAKAKSGEAKAKFKLIAKNTMEQAAAAARRLQISADNAADSYARSMRNAAEAPPPAKKPAPKPVKKAAKKAKKAKA
;
A
#
# COMPACT_ATOMS: atom_id res chain seq x y z
N MET A 1 11.22 9.13 -20.20
CA MET A 1 10.56 9.81 -19.87
C MET A 1 9.53 9.44 -18.94
N ALA A 2 8.73 9.91 -18.96
CA ALA A 2 7.76 9.66 -18.03
C ALA A 2 7.41 8.26 -17.78
N ASP A 3 7.46 7.48 -18.74
CA ASP A 3 7.06 6.16 -18.51
C ASP A 3 7.84 5.48 -17.46
N ALA A 4 9.05 5.76 -17.33
CA ALA A 4 9.82 5.05 -16.38
C ALA A 4 9.52 5.54 -14.99
N ASP A 5 8.79 6.57 -14.91
CA ASP A 5 8.55 7.14 -13.61
C ASP A 5 7.39 6.61 -12.81
N LEU A 6 6.93 5.44 -13.13
CA LEU A 6 5.86 4.90 -12.32
C LEU A 6 6.32 4.65 -10.89
N ASP A 7 7.61 4.42 -10.71
CA ASP A 7 8.10 4.21 -9.36
C ASP A 7 7.92 5.51 -8.55
N VAL A 8 8.03 6.65 -9.22
CA VAL A 8 7.86 7.92 -8.55
C VAL A 8 6.39 8.08 -8.19
N VAL A 9 5.51 7.68 -9.09
CA VAL A 9 4.08 7.78 -8.85
C VAL A 9 3.68 6.89 -7.68
N ILE A 10 4.25 5.68 -7.64
CA ILE A 10 3.96 4.76 -6.55
C ILE A 10 4.35 5.37 -5.21
N ARG A 11 5.53 5.97 -5.15
CA ARG A 11 5.97 6.58 -3.91
C ARG A 11 5.13 7.79 -3.54
N GLN A 12 4.68 8.54 -4.52
CA GLN A 12 3.88 9.71 -4.25
C GLN A 12 2.50 9.33 -3.73
N LEU A 13 1.93 8.26 -4.28
CA LEU A 13 0.64 7.79 -3.83
C LEU A 13 0.75 7.36 -2.37
N ALA A 14 1.86 6.69 -2.03
CA ALA A 14 2.04 6.25 -0.67
C ALA A 14 2.15 7.44 0.27
N LYS A 15 2.80 8.49 -0.19
CA LYS A 15 2.97 9.67 0.62
C LYS A 15 1.61 10.33 0.86
N GLN A 16 0.78 10.38 -0.16
CA GLN A 16 -0.53 10.96 -0.02
C GLN A 16 -1.40 10.11 0.90
N GLN A 17 -1.29 8.80 0.79
CA GLN A 17 -2.05 7.93 1.63
C GLN A 17 -1.60 8.05 3.08
N TYR A 18 -0.31 8.26 3.28
CA TYR A 18 0.23 8.41 4.61
C TYR A 18 -0.40 9.66 5.24
N LYS A 19 -0.42 10.77 4.52
CA LYS A 19 -1.00 12.00 5.01
C LYS A 19 -2.48 11.84 5.31
N SER A 20 -3.21 11.23 4.41
CA SER A 20 -4.63 11.05 4.60
C SER A 20 -4.91 10.18 5.82
N LEU A 21 -4.16 9.10 5.95
CA LEU A 21 -4.35 8.20 7.05
C LEU A 21 -4.04 8.87 8.38
N MET A 22 -2.93 9.59 8.44
CA MET A 22 -2.57 10.24 9.69
C MET A 22 -3.51 11.37 10.05
N ALA A 23 -4.04 12.07 9.04
CA ALA A 23 -4.98 13.14 9.29
C ALA A 23 -6.28 12.54 9.85
N ALA A 24 -6.73 11.44 9.28
CA ALA A 24 -7.94 10.78 9.76
C ALA A 24 -7.71 10.25 11.17
N ALA A 25 -6.52 9.72 11.43
CA ALA A 25 -6.21 9.19 12.74
C ALA A 25 -6.21 10.29 13.80
N LYS A 26 -5.67 11.44 13.45
CA LYS A 26 -5.65 12.55 14.39
C LYS A 26 -7.06 13.01 14.69
N GLY A 27 -7.92 13.07 13.68
CA GLY A 27 -9.29 13.48 13.89
C GLY A 27 -10.00 12.53 14.82
N ARG A 28 -9.75 11.22 14.63
CA ARG A 28 -10.40 10.24 15.45
C ARG A 28 -9.84 10.30 16.86
N ARG A 29 -8.53 10.48 17.00
CA ARG A 29 -7.90 10.59 18.29
C ARG A 29 -8.50 11.77 19.05
N ASP A 30 -8.62 12.91 18.37
CA ASP A 30 -9.15 14.10 19.02
C ASP A 30 -10.60 13.90 19.44
N ARG A 31 -11.36 13.18 18.65
CA ARG A 31 -12.74 12.94 18.98
C ARG A 31 -12.82 12.11 20.27
N TYR A 32 -12.01 11.07 20.38
CA TYR A 32 -12.04 10.25 21.57
C TYR A 32 -11.42 10.96 22.76
N ALA A 33 -10.47 11.87 22.52
CA ALA A 33 -9.90 12.63 23.61
C ALA A 33 -10.99 13.55 24.14
N GLY A 34 -11.84 14.07 23.27
CA GLY A 34 -12.93 14.93 23.67
C GLY A 34 -13.95 14.14 24.48
N LEU A 35 -14.22 12.90 24.06
CA LEU A 35 -15.18 12.09 24.78
C LEU A 35 -14.61 11.72 26.14
N ALA A 36 -13.30 11.52 26.24
CA ALA A 36 -12.68 11.22 27.50
C ALA A 36 -12.81 12.40 28.45
N ALA A 37 -12.66 13.59 27.93
CA ALA A 37 -12.77 14.79 28.72
C ALA A 37 -14.18 14.95 29.27
N LYS A 38 -15.15 14.51 28.54
CA LYS A 38 -16.53 14.62 28.97
C LYS A 38 -17.04 13.42 29.74
N ALA A 39 -16.27 12.36 29.80
CA ALA A 39 -16.73 11.15 30.46
C ALA A 39 -16.92 11.41 31.94
N LYS A 40 -17.97 10.86 32.46
CA LYS A 40 -18.25 11.03 33.86
C LYS A 40 -17.61 10.00 34.76
N SER A 41 -17.35 8.81 34.30
CA SER A 41 -16.74 7.83 35.18
C SER A 41 -15.28 7.70 34.79
N GLY A 42 -14.46 7.33 35.73
CA GLY A 42 -13.05 7.17 35.50
C GLY A 42 -12.80 6.04 34.53
N GLU A 43 -13.66 5.03 34.58
CA GLU A 43 -13.52 3.89 33.74
C GLU A 43 -13.76 4.26 32.29
N ALA A 44 -14.80 5.05 32.02
CA ALA A 44 -15.12 5.50 30.69
C ALA A 44 -14.01 6.39 30.16
N LYS A 45 -13.50 7.24 31.01
CA LYS A 45 -12.44 8.15 30.64
C LYS A 45 -11.20 7.36 30.22
N ALA A 46 -10.82 6.38 31.02
CA ALA A 46 -9.65 5.58 30.72
C ALA A 46 -9.83 4.82 29.42
N LYS A 47 -11.03 4.34 29.16
CA LYS A 47 -11.32 3.63 27.95
C LYS A 47 -11.19 4.49 26.73
N PHE A 48 -11.74 5.70 26.79
CA PHE A 48 -11.65 6.60 25.64
C PHE A 48 -10.22 7.03 25.40
N LYS A 49 -9.43 7.20 26.45
CA LYS A 49 -8.05 7.60 26.28
C LYS A 49 -7.29 6.45 25.63
N LEU A 50 -7.60 5.24 26.02
CA LEU A 50 -6.93 4.08 25.46
C LEU A 50 -7.26 3.95 23.97
N ILE A 51 -8.52 4.19 23.61
CA ILE A 51 -8.92 4.12 22.22
C ILE A 51 -8.17 5.17 21.42
N ALA A 52 -8.05 6.37 21.96
CA ALA A 52 -7.35 7.45 21.27
C ALA A 52 -5.89 7.07 21.05
N LYS A 53 -5.26 6.53 22.07
CA LYS A 53 -3.88 6.15 21.96
C LYS A 53 -3.68 5.03 20.96
N ASN A 54 -4.51 3.99 21.03
CA ASN A 54 -4.39 2.89 20.12
C ASN A 54 -4.65 3.30 18.69
N THR A 55 -5.54 4.26 18.48
CA THR A 55 -5.84 4.74 17.15
C THR A 55 -4.56 5.29 16.52
N MET A 56 -3.79 6.07 17.27
CA MET A 56 -2.58 6.64 16.75
C MET A 56 -1.50 5.57 16.54
N GLU A 57 -1.37 4.66 17.47
CA GLU A 57 -0.38 3.61 17.34
C GLU A 57 -0.66 2.71 16.15
N GLN A 58 -1.92 2.32 15.97
CA GLN A 58 -2.26 1.45 14.88
C GLN A 58 -2.16 2.17 13.54
N ALA A 59 -2.51 3.45 13.51
CA ALA A 59 -2.41 4.21 12.29
C ALA A 59 -0.95 4.37 11.88
N ALA A 60 -0.07 4.63 12.85
CA ALA A 60 1.34 4.78 12.56
C ALA A 60 1.92 3.47 12.05
N ALA A 61 1.52 2.36 12.64
CA ALA A 61 2.01 1.06 12.22
C ALA A 61 1.52 0.74 10.81
N ALA A 62 0.26 1.04 10.53
CA ALA A 62 -0.29 0.79 9.22
C ALA A 62 0.39 1.67 8.17
N ALA A 63 0.63 2.94 8.53
CA ALA A 63 1.26 3.87 7.61
C ALA A 63 2.67 3.39 7.26
N ARG A 64 3.38 2.85 8.25
CA ARG A 64 4.72 2.37 8.02
C ARG A 64 4.69 1.18 7.08
N ARG A 65 3.75 0.26 7.26
CA ARG A 65 3.65 -0.89 6.40
C ARG A 65 3.32 -0.48 4.97
N LEU A 66 2.47 0.54 4.81
CA LEU A 66 2.11 1.00 3.50
C LEU A 66 3.31 1.60 2.80
N GLN A 67 4.14 2.35 3.54
CA GLN A 67 5.32 2.94 2.96
C GLN A 67 6.34 1.90 2.57
N ILE A 68 6.52 0.89 3.39
CA ILE A 68 7.46 -0.18 3.08
C ILE A 68 6.99 -0.92 1.85
N SER A 69 5.70 -1.20 1.76
CA SER A 69 5.16 -1.90 0.60
C SER A 69 5.35 -1.07 -0.66
N ALA A 70 5.11 0.23 -0.56
CA ALA A 70 5.25 1.10 -1.71
C ALA A 70 6.70 1.19 -2.16
N ASP A 71 7.64 1.26 -1.21
CA ASP A 71 9.03 1.33 -1.55
C ASP A 71 9.47 0.05 -2.23
N ASN A 72 9.00 -1.08 -1.72
CA ASN A 72 9.34 -2.36 -2.33
C ASN A 72 8.74 -2.47 -3.72
N ALA A 73 7.53 -2.01 -3.89
CA ALA A 73 6.88 -2.05 -5.19
C ALA A 73 7.59 -1.13 -6.18
N ALA A 74 7.96 0.06 -5.72
CA ALA A 74 8.63 1.01 -6.59
C ALA A 74 10.00 0.49 -6.99
N ASP A 75 10.74 -0.10 -6.05
CA ASP A 75 12.06 -0.64 -6.34
C ASP A 75 11.95 -1.81 -7.31
N SER A 76 10.96 -2.65 -7.12
CA SER A 76 10.78 -3.80 -7.97
C SER A 76 10.45 -3.35 -9.39
N TYR A 77 9.60 -2.35 -9.50
CA TYR A 77 9.22 -1.83 -10.79
C TYR A 77 10.45 -1.23 -11.48
N ALA A 78 11.20 -0.40 -10.76
CA ALA A 78 12.37 0.24 -11.34
C ALA A 78 13.38 -0.79 -11.80
N ARG A 79 13.57 -1.84 -11.00
CA ARG A 79 14.51 -2.87 -11.36
C ARG A 79 14.05 -3.60 -12.60
N SER A 80 12.78 -3.92 -12.69
CA SER A 80 12.23 -4.60 -13.84
C SER A 80 12.39 -3.77 -15.09
N MET A 81 12.18 -2.49 -14.99
CA MET A 81 12.27 -1.63 -16.15
C MET A 81 13.72 -1.51 -16.61
N ARG A 82 14.64 -1.49 -15.66
CA ARG A 82 16.03 -1.40 -16.02
C ARG A 82 16.43 -2.69 -16.72
N ASN A 83 16.02 -3.83 -16.21
CA ASN A 83 16.35 -5.08 -16.79
C ASN A 83 15.76 -5.19 -18.19
N ALA A 84 14.56 -4.74 -18.36
CA ALA A 84 13.92 -4.78 -19.66
C ALA A 84 14.67 -3.91 -20.67
N ALA A 85 15.13 -2.78 -20.22
CA ALA A 85 15.83 -1.87 -21.09
C ALA A 85 17.18 -2.43 -21.50
N GLU A 86 17.81 -3.19 -20.64
CA GLU A 86 19.11 -3.77 -20.94
C GLU A 86 19.03 -5.13 -21.57
N ALA A 87 17.90 -5.75 -21.58
CA ALA A 87 17.79 -7.08 -22.14
C ALA A 87 17.89 -7.04 -23.67
N PRO A 88 18.40 -8.09 -24.21
CA PRO A 88 18.54 -8.13 -25.67
C PRO A 88 17.14 -8.24 -26.25
N PRO A 89 16.96 -7.78 -27.43
CA PRO A 89 15.67 -7.80 -28.07
C PRO A 89 15.14 -9.19 -28.12
N PRO A 90 13.98 -9.39 -27.68
CA PRO A 90 13.38 -10.67 -27.63
C PRO A 90 13.09 -11.17 -28.98
N ALA A 91 13.68 -12.07 -29.37
CA ALA A 91 13.45 -12.62 -30.65
C ALA A 91 12.14 -13.22 -30.65
N LYS A 92 11.38 -12.91 -30.46
CA LYS A 92 10.20 -13.54 -30.55
C LYS A 92 9.78 -14.39 -29.55
N LYS A 93 9.82 -14.45 -28.83
CA LYS A 93 9.58 -15.34 -27.98
C LYS A 93 8.48 -15.09 -27.21
N PRO A 94 7.72 -15.17 -27.23
CA PRO A 94 6.51 -15.02 -26.61
C PRO A 94 6.51 -15.82 -25.40
N ALA A 95 7.50 -16.01 -24.92
CA ALA A 95 7.58 -16.77 -23.74
C ALA A 95 6.50 -16.62 -22.72
N PRO A 96 6.32 -15.54 -22.23
CA PRO A 96 5.41 -15.36 -21.15
C PRO A 96 4.02 -15.80 -21.41
N LYS A 97 3.50 -15.39 -22.39
CA LYS A 97 2.22 -15.70 -22.67
C LYS A 97 1.96 -17.08 -22.79
N PRO A 98 2.82 -17.85 -23.24
CA PRO A 98 2.61 -19.22 -23.47
C PRO A 98 1.98 -19.92 -22.32
N VAL A 99 2.46 -19.61 -21.19
CA VAL A 99 1.92 -20.23 -20.03
C VAL A 99 0.43 -20.12 -19.93
N LYS A 100 -0.08 -18.97 -19.87
CA LYS A 100 -1.45 -18.76 -19.81
C LYS A 100 -2.12 -19.35 -20.99
N LYS A 101 -1.62 -19.14 -22.11
CA LYS A 101 -2.21 -19.64 -23.27
C LYS A 101 -2.25 -21.11 -23.20
N ALA A 102 -1.21 -21.74 -22.79
CA ALA A 102 -1.16 -23.17 -22.74
C ALA A 102 -2.30 -23.67 -21.88
N ALA A 103 -2.46 -23.08 -20.78
CA ALA A 103 -3.51 -23.47 -19.90
C ALA A 103 -4.85 -23.38 -20.61
N LYS A 104 -5.12 -22.29 -21.22
CA LYS A 104 -6.32 -22.09 -21.90
C LYS A 104 -6.52 -23.09 -22.99
N LYS A 105 -5.52 -23.31 -23.78
CA LYS A 105 -5.62 -24.23 -24.79
C LYS A 105 -5.94 -25.57 -24.24
N ALA A 106 -5.29 -25.99 -23.25
CA ALA A 106 -5.53 -27.29 -22.71
C ALA A 106 -7.00 -27.43 -22.37
N LYS A 107 -7.53 -26.45 -21.76
CA LYS A 107 -8.90 -26.47 -21.44
C LYS A 107 -9.74 -26.60 -22.67
N LYS A 108 -9.51 -25.86 -23.63
CA LYS A 108 -10.26 -25.92 -24.82
C LYS A 108 -10.11 -27.27 -25.42
N ALA A 109 -8.95 -27.78 -25.49
CA ALA A 109 -8.74 -29.04 -26.12
C ALA A 109 -9.61 -30.08 -25.45
N LYS A 110 -9.70 -30.04 -24.18
CA LYS A 110 -10.48 -30.95 -23.51
C LYS A 110 -11.91 -30.78 -23.80
N ALA A 111 -12.32 -29.70 -24.05
CA ALA A 111 -13.70 -29.52 -24.36
C ALA A 111 -13.97 -30.08 -25.73
#